data_5afebea456e34f72af8fa7043a3cde2b
#
_entry.id   5afebea456e34f72af8fa7043a3cde2b
#
_cell.length_a   1.000
_cell.length_b   1.000
_cell.length_c   1.000
_cell.angle_alpha   90.00
_cell.angle_beta   90.00
_cell.angle_gamma   90.00
#
_symmetry.space_group_name_H-M   'P 1'
#
loop_
_entity.id
_entity.type
_entity.pdbx_description
1 polymer ?
#
loop_
_entity_poly.entity_id
_entity_poly.type
_entity_poly.pdbx_seq_one_letter_code
_entity_poly.pdbx_strand_id
1 'polypeptide(L)'
;MFLYRLLNPLFFTLRSRIRWSRSGYRIVHPGVHVSYTGEARRRFDQLCMTYPEVQAWTREMDEALFRRNVLVLDWLDQFRCQTGGVHQSGSWLDIGSKNFDYAYAFRAVQVAGDDASAALSGIELDGYRVYRDGYSRYDHAMYHATRTESTYMVGDVLEAKLPSARTVTLLFPFVFAEPLLLWGLSLGAYRPQDIYDRALALTESGGELWIANQGEREAEASYELLQRCCNRNGELEISKAGRLTCEIEEYPADVYGFIVRKK
;
A
#
# COMPACT_ATOMS: atom_id res chain seq x y z
N MET A 1 -4.28 -14.00 -22.42
CA MET A 1 -5.44 -13.21 -21.91
C MET A 1 -6.76 -13.99 -21.89
N PHE A 2 -7.17 -14.70 -22.96
CA PHE A 2 -8.44 -15.46 -22.99
C PHE A 2 -8.54 -16.49 -21.84
N LEU A 3 -7.51 -17.29 -21.60
CA LEU A 3 -7.48 -18.30 -20.55
C LEU A 3 -7.65 -17.70 -19.15
N TYR A 4 -7.02 -16.56 -18.87
CA TYR A 4 -7.18 -15.86 -17.58
C TYR A 4 -8.61 -15.38 -17.35
N ARG A 5 -9.29 -14.86 -18.37
CA ARG A 5 -10.70 -14.44 -18.28
C ARG A 5 -11.62 -15.60 -17.92
N LEU A 6 -11.31 -16.80 -18.38
CA LEU A 6 -12.11 -18.01 -18.14
C LEU A 6 -11.82 -18.61 -16.75
N LEU A 7 -10.56 -18.74 -16.36
CA LEU A 7 -10.13 -19.49 -15.17
C LEU A 7 -10.10 -18.63 -13.89
N ASN A 8 -9.75 -17.36 -14.00
CA ASN A 8 -9.64 -16.49 -12.82
C ASN A 8 -10.91 -16.41 -11.98
N PRO A 9 -12.13 -16.26 -12.55
CA PRO A 9 -13.37 -16.23 -11.77
C PRO A 9 -13.56 -17.50 -10.93
N LEU A 10 -13.25 -18.68 -11.52
CA LEU A 10 -13.36 -19.97 -10.84
C LEU A 10 -12.37 -20.08 -9.68
N PHE A 11 -11.10 -19.80 -9.94
CA PHE A 11 -10.05 -19.87 -8.91
C PHE A 11 -10.24 -18.82 -7.82
N PHE A 12 -10.64 -17.60 -8.17
CA PHE A 12 -10.94 -16.57 -7.19
C PHE A 12 -12.10 -16.98 -6.28
N THR A 13 -13.21 -17.46 -6.86
CA THR A 13 -14.35 -17.95 -6.09
C THR A 13 -13.98 -19.13 -5.20
N LEU A 14 -13.14 -20.05 -5.68
CA LEU A 14 -12.69 -21.18 -4.89
C LEU A 14 -11.86 -20.71 -3.68
N ARG A 15 -10.87 -19.84 -3.89
CA ARG A 15 -10.03 -19.29 -2.82
C ARG A 15 -10.84 -18.54 -1.77
N SER A 16 -11.76 -17.68 -2.20
CA SER A 16 -12.59 -16.88 -1.30
C SER A 16 -13.53 -17.74 -0.43
N ARG A 17 -13.95 -18.91 -0.92
CA ARG A 17 -14.79 -19.85 -0.18
C ARG A 17 -13.99 -20.74 0.79
N ILE A 18 -12.84 -21.27 0.34
CA ILE A 18 -12.02 -22.19 1.16
C ILE A 18 -11.36 -21.44 2.32
N ARG A 19 -10.96 -20.17 2.14
CA ARG A 19 -10.32 -19.33 3.16
C ARG A 19 -9.13 -20.03 3.81
N TRP A 20 -8.23 -20.57 2.97
CA TRP A 20 -7.06 -21.29 3.45
C TRP A 20 -6.20 -20.41 4.36
N SER A 21 -5.91 -20.91 5.55
CA SER A 21 -5.03 -20.26 6.52
C SER A 21 -4.26 -21.30 7.33
N ARG A 22 -3.02 -21.00 7.69
CA ARG A 22 -2.14 -21.81 8.55
C ARG A 22 -1.51 -20.93 9.61
N SER A 23 -1.44 -21.46 10.83
CA SER A 23 -0.65 -20.87 11.90
C SER A 23 0.85 -21.14 11.71
N GLY A 24 1.69 -20.34 12.38
CA GLY A 24 3.12 -20.58 12.45
C GLY A 24 3.96 -19.95 11.33
N TYR A 25 3.39 -19.05 10.53
CA TYR A 25 4.22 -18.23 9.64
C TYR A 25 5.23 -17.42 10.45
N ARG A 26 6.46 -17.41 10.01
CA ARG A 26 7.55 -16.61 10.59
C ARG A 26 8.62 -16.33 9.56
N ILE A 27 9.34 -15.25 9.74
CA ILE A 27 10.53 -14.95 8.93
C ILE A 27 11.61 -15.97 9.27
N VAL A 28 12.14 -16.62 8.24
CA VAL A 28 13.26 -17.55 8.36
C VAL A 28 14.54 -16.76 8.09
N HIS A 29 15.52 -16.84 9.00
CA HIS A 29 16.79 -16.12 8.91
C HIS A 29 16.66 -14.59 8.98
N PRO A 30 16.19 -14.04 10.11
CA PRO A 30 16.20 -12.59 10.31
C PRO A 30 17.64 -12.09 10.34
N GLY A 31 17.83 -10.89 9.85
CA GLY A 31 19.11 -10.20 9.81
C GLY A 31 19.45 -9.73 8.39
N VAL A 32 19.84 -8.48 8.31
CA VAL A 32 20.06 -7.77 7.05
C VAL A 32 21.52 -7.36 6.95
N HIS A 33 22.14 -7.68 5.82
CA HIS A 33 23.52 -7.28 5.49
C HIS A 33 23.54 -6.38 4.24
N VAL A 34 22.70 -5.33 4.24
CA VAL A 34 22.66 -4.37 3.13
C VAL A 34 23.69 -3.26 3.39
N SER A 35 24.50 -2.97 2.38
CA SER A 35 25.43 -1.85 2.38
C SER A 35 25.08 -0.89 1.26
N TYR A 36 24.60 0.29 1.62
CA TYR A 36 24.36 1.36 0.67
C TYR A 36 25.60 2.22 0.49
N THR A 37 25.81 2.77 -0.71
CA THR A 37 26.94 3.65 -1.03
C THR A 37 26.45 4.91 -1.77
N GLY A 38 27.26 5.96 -1.80
CA GLY A 38 26.95 7.17 -2.57
C GLY A 38 25.66 7.87 -2.13
N GLU A 39 24.78 8.13 -3.07
CA GLU A 39 23.49 8.82 -2.86
C GLU A 39 22.51 7.96 -2.09
N ALA A 40 22.44 6.66 -2.40
CA ALA A 40 21.61 5.71 -1.67
C ALA A 40 21.94 5.69 -0.16
N ARG A 41 23.22 5.76 0.19
CA ARG A 41 23.65 5.84 1.59
C ARG A 41 23.19 7.14 2.24
N ARG A 42 23.36 8.27 1.58
CA ARG A 42 22.94 9.57 2.11
C ARG A 42 21.44 9.60 2.36
N ARG A 43 20.65 9.12 1.38
CA ARG A 43 19.19 9.07 1.50
C ARG A 43 18.75 8.11 2.61
N PHE A 44 19.37 6.94 2.71
CA PHE A 44 19.10 5.98 3.79
C PHE A 44 19.40 6.56 5.17
N ASP A 45 20.52 7.25 5.34
CA ASP A 45 20.89 7.90 6.60
C ASP A 45 19.87 9.00 6.99
N GLN A 46 19.34 9.75 6.00
CA GLN A 46 18.26 10.71 6.24
C GLN A 46 16.98 10.02 6.72
N LEU A 47 16.59 8.90 6.10
CA LEU A 47 15.45 8.12 6.58
C LEU A 47 15.67 7.61 7.99
N CYS A 48 16.85 7.09 8.33
CA CYS A 48 17.17 6.63 9.68
C CYS A 48 17.12 7.75 10.73
N MET A 49 17.48 8.99 10.36
CA MET A 49 17.35 10.15 11.25
C MET A 49 15.89 10.54 11.48
N THR A 50 15.06 10.46 10.44
CA THR A 50 13.63 10.81 10.52
C THR A 50 12.80 9.69 11.14
N TYR A 51 13.18 8.44 10.91
CA TYR A 51 12.47 7.22 11.29
C TYR A 51 13.42 6.26 12.01
N PRO A 52 13.70 6.46 13.31
CA PRO A 52 14.68 5.67 14.07
C PRO A 52 14.39 4.16 14.09
N GLU A 53 13.14 3.76 13.93
CA GLU A 53 12.69 2.37 13.90
C GLU A 53 13.35 1.56 12.77
N VAL A 54 13.76 2.20 11.68
CA VAL A 54 14.45 1.56 10.54
C VAL A 54 15.71 0.79 10.99
N GLN A 55 16.38 1.27 12.03
CA GLN A 55 17.56 0.58 12.58
C GLN A 55 17.20 -0.78 13.23
N ALA A 56 16.04 -0.88 13.86
CA ALA A 56 15.57 -2.14 14.45
C ALA A 56 15.23 -3.18 13.36
N TRP A 57 14.73 -2.73 12.21
CA TRP A 57 14.34 -3.61 11.09
C TRP A 57 15.50 -4.48 10.59
N THR A 58 16.76 -4.02 10.70
CA THR A 58 17.94 -4.80 10.29
C THR A 58 18.12 -6.10 11.09
N ARG A 59 17.52 -6.19 12.28
CA ARG A 59 17.59 -7.36 13.17
C ARG A 59 16.34 -8.24 13.09
N GLU A 60 15.23 -7.67 12.67
CA GLU A 60 13.90 -8.29 12.75
C GLU A 60 13.41 -8.82 11.42
N MET A 61 13.98 -8.34 10.31
CA MET A 61 13.56 -8.67 8.96
C MET A 61 14.62 -9.51 8.23
N ASP A 62 14.20 -10.25 7.22
CA ASP A 62 15.09 -10.69 6.16
C ASP A 62 15.39 -9.54 5.19
N GLU A 63 16.37 -9.73 4.32
CA GLU A 63 16.83 -8.69 3.40
C GLU A 63 15.72 -8.24 2.43
N ALA A 64 14.90 -9.15 1.93
CA ALA A 64 13.84 -8.82 0.97
C ALA A 64 12.73 -7.97 1.61
N LEU A 65 12.34 -8.31 2.83
CA LEU A 65 11.36 -7.54 3.60
C LEU A 65 11.91 -6.16 3.97
N PHE A 66 13.17 -6.09 4.41
CA PHE A 66 13.85 -4.84 4.74
C PHE A 66 13.87 -3.89 3.54
N ARG A 67 14.42 -4.34 2.39
CA ARG A 67 14.49 -3.54 1.17
C ARG A 67 13.13 -3.01 0.75
N ARG A 68 12.09 -3.85 0.82
CA ARG A 68 10.72 -3.44 0.49
C ARG A 68 10.20 -2.36 1.42
N ASN A 69 10.43 -2.49 2.74
CA ASN A 69 10.00 -1.48 3.69
C ASN A 69 10.77 -0.17 3.53
N VAL A 70 12.07 -0.22 3.28
CA VAL A 70 12.88 0.98 3.00
C VAL A 70 12.39 1.69 1.74
N LEU A 71 12.10 0.94 0.66
CA LEU A 71 11.57 1.49 -0.59
C LEU A 71 10.21 2.17 -0.39
N VAL A 72 9.28 1.47 0.27
CA VAL A 72 7.94 2.04 0.53
C VAL A 72 8.04 3.24 1.48
N LEU A 73 8.89 3.18 2.50
CA LEU A 73 9.13 4.31 3.39
C LEU A 73 9.67 5.53 2.66
N ASP A 74 10.58 5.33 1.71
CA ASP A 74 11.12 6.41 0.88
C ASP A 74 10.01 7.10 0.08
N TRP A 75 9.09 6.35 -0.52
CA TRP A 75 7.93 6.93 -1.20
C TRP A 75 6.97 7.65 -0.25
N LEU A 76 6.66 7.05 0.90
CA LEU A 76 5.78 7.67 1.90
C LEU A 76 6.38 8.96 2.46
N ASP A 77 7.71 9.01 2.68
CA ASP A 77 8.41 10.23 3.09
C ASP A 77 8.34 11.33 2.03
N GLN A 78 8.45 10.97 0.75
CA GLN A 78 8.28 11.92 -0.36
C GLN A 78 6.85 12.47 -0.41
N PHE A 79 5.81 11.66 -0.20
CA PHE A 79 4.44 12.14 -0.06
C PHE A 79 4.31 13.11 1.13
N ARG A 80 4.84 12.72 2.30
CA ARG A 80 4.83 13.54 3.51
C ARG A 80 5.52 14.89 3.30
N CYS A 81 6.68 14.93 2.66
CA CYS A 81 7.39 16.16 2.36
C CYS A 81 6.57 17.11 1.48
N GLN A 82 5.80 16.58 0.52
CA GLN A 82 4.95 17.37 -0.37
C GLN A 82 3.69 17.92 0.33
N THR A 83 3.28 17.35 1.44
CA THR A 83 2.17 17.87 2.27
C THR A 83 2.62 18.98 3.22
N GLY A 84 3.85 19.45 3.11
CA GLY A 84 4.41 20.52 3.95
C GLY A 84 5.05 20.00 5.23
N GLY A 85 5.34 18.70 5.32
CA GLY A 85 5.96 18.09 6.49
C GLY A 85 5.09 18.11 7.75
N VAL A 86 3.85 18.57 7.63
CA VAL A 86 2.88 18.51 8.74
C VAL A 86 2.63 17.03 9.01
N HIS A 87 3.07 16.57 10.18
CA HIS A 87 2.79 15.24 10.65
C HIS A 87 1.28 15.03 10.67
N GLN A 88 0.77 14.21 9.77
CA GLN A 88 -0.63 13.86 9.80
C GLN A 88 -0.81 12.77 10.86
N SER A 89 -1.01 13.21 12.10
CA SER A 89 -1.52 12.33 13.14
C SER A 89 -2.89 11.81 12.72
N GLY A 90 -3.17 10.56 12.97
CA GLY A 90 -4.48 9.97 12.73
C GLY A 90 -4.44 8.59 12.09
N SER A 91 -5.64 8.06 11.90
CA SER A 91 -5.85 6.72 11.36
C SER A 91 -5.39 6.62 9.89
N TRP A 92 -4.88 5.44 9.54
CA TRP A 92 -4.43 5.12 8.19
C TRP A 92 -5.10 3.86 7.66
N LEU A 93 -5.60 3.93 6.43
CA LEU A 93 -6.18 2.79 5.71
C LEU A 93 -5.45 2.56 4.40
N ASP A 94 -4.87 1.37 4.24
CA ASP A 94 -4.24 0.94 2.99
C ASP A 94 -5.18 -0.01 2.24
N ILE A 95 -5.56 0.36 1.01
CA ILE A 95 -6.49 -0.40 0.16
C ILE A 95 -5.69 -1.16 -0.90
N GLY A 96 -5.89 -2.48 -0.97
CA GLY A 96 -5.11 -3.38 -1.81
C GLY A 96 -3.79 -3.77 -1.15
N SER A 97 -3.82 -3.96 0.18
CA SER A 97 -2.64 -4.13 1.02
C SER A 97 -1.89 -5.46 0.82
N LYS A 98 -2.30 -6.29 -0.15
CA LYS A 98 -1.66 -7.56 -0.50
C LYS A 98 -1.44 -8.45 0.72
N ASN A 99 -0.21 -8.75 1.08
CA ASN A 99 0.20 -9.49 2.28
C ASN A 99 0.72 -8.58 3.40
N PHE A 100 0.51 -7.28 3.27
CA PHE A 100 0.81 -6.22 4.25
C PHE A 100 2.24 -6.24 4.79
N ASP A 101 3.18 -6.75 4.00
CA ASP A 101 4.58 -6.92 4.40
C ASP A 101 5.37 -5.60 4.46
N TYR A 102 4.80 -4.50 3.98
CA TYR A 102 5.32 -3.14 4.10
C TYR A 102 4.63 -2.30 5.20
N ALA A 103 3.85 -2.91 6.07
CA ALA A 103 3.15 -2.22 7.16
C ALA A 103 4.10 -1.48 8.13
N TYR A 104 5.34 -1.93 8.24
CA TYR A 104 6.35 -1.27 9.07
C TYR A 104 6.68 0.14 8.57
N ALA A 105 6.75 0.34 7.25
CA ALA A 105 6.96 1.65 6.65
C ALA A 105 5.82 2.63 7.01
N PHE A 106 4.57 2.17 6.96
CA PHE A 106 3.41 2.96 7.35
C PHE A 106 3.45 3.32 8.84
N ARG A 107 3.75 2.32 9.69
CA ARG A 107 3.85 2.55 11.13
C ARG A 107 4.96 3.53 11.47
N ALA A 108 6.13 3.45 10.82
CA ALA A 108 7.22 4.40 11.03
C ALA A 108 6.80 5.85 10.72
N VAL A 109 6.05 6.07 9.64
CA VAL A 109 5.54 7.41 9.31
C VAL A 109 4.54 7.90 10.35
N GLN A 110 3.65 7.04 10.87
CA GLN A 110 2.72 7.42 11.94
C GLN A 110 3.45 7.76 13.25
N VAL A 111 4.44 6.95 13.65
CA VAL A 111 5.24 7.20 14.87
C VAL A 111 6.00 8.51 14.77
N ALA A 112 6.63 8.79 13.63
CA ALA A 112 7.30 10.06 13.39
C ALA A 112 6.32 11.27 13.38
N GLY A 113 5.03 11.01 13.26
CA GLY A 113 3.94 12.00 13.40
C GLY A 113 3.46 12.22 14.83
N ASP A 114 4.16 11.71 15.85
CA ASP A 114 3.78 11.73 17.27
C ASP A 114 2.44 11.02 17.57
N ASP A 115 2.00 10.10 16.70
CA ASP A 115 0.76 9.35 16.89
C ASP A 115 0.95 7.83 16.74
N ALA A 116 1.81 7.27 17.59
CA ALA A 116 2.06 5.83 17.64
C ALA A 116 0.80 5.01 17.96
N SER A 117 -0.21 5.62 18.57
CA SER A 117 -1.48 4.97 18.91
C SER A 117 -2.52 5.00 17.80
N ALA A 118 -2.28 5.74 16.72
CA ALA A 118 -3.22 5.84 15.61
C ALA A 118 -3.46 4.47 14.95
N ALA A 119 -4.71 4.22 14.59
CA ALA A 119 -5.09 2.98 13.93
C ALA A 119 -4.43 2.89 12.55
N LEU A 120 -3.77 1.77 12.28
CA LEU A 120 -3.28 1.36 10.96
C LEU A 120 -4.07 0.14 10.50
N SER A 121 -4.68 0.22 9.33
CA SER A 121 -5.50 -0.86 8.80
C SER A 121 -5.15 -1.13 7.33
N GLY A 122 -5.16 -2.41 6.95
CA GLY A 122 -5.06 -2.83 5.56
C GLY A 122 -6.27 -3.66 5.14
N ILE A 123 -6.73 -3.53 3.89
CA ILE A 123 -7.76 -4.36 3.29
C ILE A 123 -7.31 -4.94 1.96
N GLU A 124 -7.54 -6.24 1.77
CA GLU A 124 -7.17 -6.98 0.55
C GLU A 124 -8.31 -7.88 0.08
N LEU A 125 -8.61 -7.82 -1.21
CA LEU A 125 -9.66 -8.61 -1.82
C LEU A 125 -9.31 -10.11 -1.90
N ASP A 126 -8.07 -10.45 -2.28
CA ASP A 126 -7.59 -11.83 -2.51
C ASP A 126 -6.64 -12.30 -1.38
N GLY A 127 -7.01 -12.04 -0.13
CA GLY A 127 -6.19 -12.35 1.04
C GLY A 127 -5.96 -13.85 1.27
N TYR A 128 -6.79 -14.74 0.73
CA TYR A 128 -6.62 -16.19 0.87
C TYR A 128 -5.84 -16.85 -0.28
N ARG A 129 -5.18 -16.06 -1.11
CA ARG A 129 -4.25 -16.58 -2.12
C ARG A 129 -3.03 -17.21 -1.45
N VAL A 130 -2.78 -18.49 -1.75
CA VAL A 130 -1.65 -19.25 -1.19
C VAL A 130 -0.38 -18.97 -1.98
N TYR A 131 0.71 -18.73 -1.28
CA TYR A 131 2.06 -18.59 -1.82
C TYR A 131 2.79 -19.94 -1.91
N ARG A 132 3.99 -19.93 -2.51
CA ARG A 132 4.78 -21.16 -2.71
C ARG A 132 5.25 -21.81 -1.41
N ASP A 133 5.31 -21.07 -0.32
CA ASP A 133 5.65 -21.54 1.02
C ASP A 133 4.47 -22.23 1.72
N GLY A 134 3.30 -22.29 1.07
CA GLY A 134 2.09 -22.94 1.57
C GLY A 134 1.28 -22.08 2.55
N TYR A 135 1.66 -20.81 2.78
CA TYR A 135 0.89 -19.84 3.54
C TYR A 135 0.08 -18.93 2.63
N SER A 136 -1.06 -18.45 3.13
CA SER A 136 -1.87 -17.47 2.41
C SER A 136 -1.33 -16.03 2.60
N ARG A 137 -1.78 -15.10 1.77
CA ARG A 137 -1.53 -13.67 2.01
C ARG A 137 -2.02 -13.24 3.39
N TYR A 138 -3.16 -13.78 3.83
CA TYR A 138 -3.71 -13.54 5.16
C TYR A 138 -2.73 -13.96 6.27
N ASP A 139 -2.10 -15.15 6.16
CA ASP A 139 -1.16 -15.63 7.17
C ASP A 139 0.08 -14.71 7.27
N HIS A 140 0.61 -14.29 6.13
CA HIS A 140 1.70 -13.31 6.07
C HIS A 140 1.26 -11.97 6.69
N ALA A 141 0.10 -11.45 6.24
CA ALA A 141 -0.40 -10.17 6.70
C ALA A 141 -0.68 -10.14 8.21
N MET A 142 -1.23 -11.21 8.78
CA MET A 142 -1.48 -11.31 10.23
C MET A 142 -0.17 -11.30 11.02
N TYR A 143 0.90 -11.91 10.49
CA TYR A 143 2.21 -11.86 11.11
C TYR A 143 2.74 -10.41 11.17
N HIS A 144 2.66 -9.67 10.05
CA HIS A 144 3.12 -8.28 9.98
C HIS A 144 2.21 -7.35 10.78
N ALA A 145 0.89 -7.53 10.69
CA ALA A 145 -0.09 -6.74 11.42
C ALA A 145 0.09 -6.83 12.94
N THR A 146 0.36 -8.04 13.46
CA THR A 146 0.64 -8.24 14.89
C THR A 146 1.87 -7.46 15.35
N ARG A 147 2.91 -7.39 14.52
CA ARG A 147 4.18 -6.70 14.86
C ARG A 147 4.12 -5.19 14.73
N THR A 148 3.26 -4.72 13.86
CA THR A 148 3.04 -3.28 13.65
C THR A 148 1.83 -2.74 14.40
N GLU A 149 1.21 -3.56 15.28
CA GLU A 149 -0.02 -3.21 16.01
C GLU A 149 -1.10 -2.67 15.09
N SER A 150 -1.27 -3.33 13.94
CA SER A 150 -2.21 -2.93 12.89
C SER A 150 -3.30 -3.99 12.68
N THR A 151 -4.31 -3.64 11.91
CA THR A 151 -5.42 -4.52 11.56
C THR A 151 -5.36 -4.89 10.09
N TYR A 152 -5.59 -6.17 9.78
CA TYR A 152 -5.70 -6.62 8.40
C TYR A 152 -7.06 -7.30 8.16
N MET A 153 -7.71 -6.91 7.08
CA MET A 153 -9.02 -7.41 6.68
C MET A 153 -8.98 -8.03 5.28
N VAL A 154 -9.71 -9.13 5.10
CA VAL A 154 -9.93 -9.73 3.77
C VAL A 154 -11.36 -9.42 3.34
N GLY A 155 -11.50 -8.71 2.23
CA GLY A 155 -12.80 -8.33 1.70
C GLY A 155 -12.74 -7.34 0.54
N ASP A 156 -13.88 -7.15 -0.11
CA ASP A 156 -14.05 -6.10 -1.12
C ASP A 156 -14.24 -4.75 -0.43
N VAL A 157 -13.37 -3.80 -0.70
CA VAL A 157 -13.43 -2.44 -0.14
C VAL A 157 -14.77 -1.74 -0.46
N LEU A 158 -15.40 -2.12 -1.57
CA LEU A 158 -16.68 -1.54 -2.00
C LEU A 158 -17.86 -2.01 -1.14
N GLU A 159 -17.73 -3.19 -0.51
CA GLU A 159 -18.78 -3.82 0.30
C GLU A 159 -18.47 -3.77 1.81
N ALA A 160 -17.19 -3.70 2.17
CA ALA A 160 -16.75 -3.74 3.54
C ALA A 160 -17.19 -2.51 4.35
N LYS A 161 -17.62 -2.74 5.59
CA LYS A 161 -17.87 -1.66 6.56
C LYS A 161 -16.54 -1.24 7.18
N LEU A 162 -15.97 -0.18 6.66
CA LEU A 162 -14.68 0.38 7.07
C LEU A 162 -14.89 1.72 7.76
N PRO A 163 -14.13 2.03 8.81
CA PRO A 163 -14.07 3.39 9.35
C PRO A 163 -13.41 4.32 8.32
N SER A 164 -13.74 5.59 8.38
CA SER A 164 -12.97 6.62 7.68
C SER A 164 -11.58 6.73 8.29
N ALA A 165 -10.63 7.20 7.50
CA ALA A 165 -9.25 7.38 7.94
C ALA A 165 -8.73 8.76 7.53
N ARG A 166 -7.80 9.29 8.33
CA ARG A 166 -7.12 10.56 8.05
C ARG A 166 -6.29 10.48 6.79
N THR A 167 -5.60 9.35 6.60
CA THR A 167 -4.85 9.04 5.39
C THR A 167 -5.35 7.72 4.80
N VAL A 168 -5.67 7.74 3.51
CA VAL A 168 -5.99 6.55 2.74
C VAL A 168 -4.91 6.37 1.68
N THR A 169 -4.48 5.13 1.43
CA THR A 169 -3.50 4.84 0.39
C THR A 169 -4.01 3.85 -0.64
N LEU A 170 -3.60 4.06 -1.88
CA LEU A 170 -3.73 3.15 -3.01
C LEU A 170 -2.34 2.97 -3.64
N LEU A 171 -1.62 1.92 -3.26
CA LEU A 171 -0.33 1.59 -3.87
C LEU A 171 -0.55 0.66 -5.07
N PHE A 172 -0.32 1.19 -6.27
CA PHE A 172 -0.46 0.48 -7.55
C PHE A 172 -1.88 -0.07 -7.81
N PRO A 173 -2.91 0.80 -7.78
CA PRO A 173 -4.29 0.39 -8.07
C PRO A 173 -4.41 -0.13 -9.51
N PHE A 174 -5.27 -1.12 -9.72
CA PHE A 174 -5.53 -1.66 -11.05
C PHE A 174 -6.38 -0.70 -11.90
N VAL A 175 -5.74 0.27 -12.56
CA VAL A 175 -6.40 1.20 -13.49
C VAL A 175 -6.60 0.59 -14.88
N PHE A 176 -6.00 -0.57 -15.15
CA PHE A 176 -6.21 -1.38 -16.35
C PHE A 176 -6.62 -2.80 -15.99
N ALA A 177 -7.42 -3.42 -16.86
CA ALA A 177 -7.90 -4.78 -16.65
C ALA A 177 -6.80 -5.84 -16.81
N GLU A 178 -5.76 -5.55 -17.58
CA GLU A 178 -4.69 -6.51 -17.86
C GLU A 178 -3.85 -6.86 -16.62
N PRO A 179 -3.31 -5.90 -15.85
CA PRO A 179 -2.60 -6.21 -14.61
C PRO A 179 -3.48 -6.98 -13.62
N LEU A 180 -4.75 -6.61 -13.46
CA LEU A 180 -5.70 -7.31 -12.60
C LEU A 180 -5.85 -8.78 -12.99
N LEU A 181 -6.00 -9.07 -14.30
CA LEU A 181 -6.09 -10.46 -14.79
C LEU A 181 -4.80 -11.25 -14.56
N LEU A 182 -3.62 -10.63 -14.76
CA LEU A 182 -2.32 -11.25 -14.48
C LEU A 182 -2.15 -11.55 -12.99
N TRP A 183 -2.74 -10.75 -12.12
CA TRP A 183 -2.82 -11.02 -10.68
C TRP A 183 -3.81 -12.13 -10.31
N GLY A 184 -4.51 -12.72 -11.27
CA GLY A 184 -5.42 -13.84 -11.06
C GLY A 184 -6.78 -13.44 -10.49
N LEU A 185 -7.17 -12.18 -10.62
CA LEU A 185 -8.49 -11.67 -10.28
C LEU A 185 -9.44 -11.77 -11.48
N SER A 186 -10.74 -11.77 -11.23
CA SER A 186 -11.76 -11.77 -12.28
C SER A 186 -12.03 -10.36 -12.79
N LEU A 187 -12.52 -10.23 -14.03
CA LEU A 187 -12.97 -8.94 -14.57
C LEU A 187 -14.13 -8.33 -13.75
N GLY A 188 -14.90 -9.12 -13.01
CA GLY A 188 -15.93 -8.60 -12.12
C GLY A 188 -15.37 -7.74 -10.96
N ALA A 189 -14.09 -7.91 -10.63
CA ALA A 189 -13.39 -7.07 -9.66
C ALA A 189 -12.78 -5.80 -10.29
N TYR A 190 -12.82 -5.63 -11.62
CA TYR A 190 -12.29 -4.45 -12.31
C TYR A 190 -13.30 -3.31 -12.26
N ARG A 191 -13.24 -2.51 -11.20
CA ARG A 191 -14.10 -1.36 -10.94
C ARG A 191 -13.28 -0.15 -10.50
N PRO A 192 -12.33 0.35 -11.32
CA PRO A 192 -11.38 1.37 -10.87
C PRO A 192 -12.07 2.66 -10.40
N GLN A 193 -13.09 3.15 -11.11
CA GLN A 193 -13.79 4.37 -10.70
C GLN A 193 -14.46 4.21 -9.33
N ASP A 194 -15.15 3.08 -9.10
CA ASP A 194 -15.83 2.82 -7.82
C ASP A 194 -14.82 2.73 -6.66
N ILE A 195 -13.63 2.15 -6.91
CA ILE A 195 -12.55 2.06 -5.91
C ILE A 195 -12.04 3.45 -5.55
N TYR A 196 -11.82 4.35 -6.53
CA TYR A 196 -11.40 5.71 -6.28
C TYR A 196 -12.47 6.51 -5.53
N ASP A 197 -13.73 6.41 -5.94
CA ASP A 197 -14.86 7.05 -5.25
C ASP A 197 -14.96 6.55 -3.81
N ARG A 198 -14.78 5.23 -3.60
CA ARG A 198 -14.82 4.64 -2.26
C ARG A 198 -13.64 5.07 -1.40
N ALA A 199 -12.43 5.12 -1.93
CA ALA A 199 -11.24 5.58 -1.22
C ALA A 199 -11.42 7.04 -0.75
N LEU A 200 -11.94 7.92 -1.61
CA LEU A 200 -12.25 9.30 -1.26
C LEU A 200 -13.39 9.40 -0.22
N ALA A 201 -14.40 8.55 -0.31
CA ALA A 201 -15.47 8.50 0.68
C ALA A 201 -14.96 8.07 2.06
N LEU A 202 -13.97 7.17 2.10
CA LEU A 202 -13.31 6.71 3.33
C LEU A 202 -12.26 7.70 3.86
N THR A 203 -11.84 8.68 3.08
CA THR A 203 -10.97 9.76 3.54
C THR A 203 -11.79 10.75 4.38
N GLU A 204 -11.34 11.07 5.58
CA GLU A 204 -11.95 12.07 6.47
C GLU A 204 -11.91 13.48 5.87
N SER A 205 -12.79 14.38 6.32
CA SER A 205 -12.65 15.80 6.01
C SER A 205 -11.32 16.34 6.56
N GLY A 206 -10.61 17.11 5.76
CA GLY A 206 -9.23 17.53 6.04
C GLY A 206 -8.18 16.41 5.88
N GLY A 207 -8.56 15.18 5.50
CA GLY A 207 -7.67 14.06 5.26
C GLY A 207 -7.13 14.01 3.83
N GLU A 208 -6.30 13.02 3.56
CA GLU A 208 -5.63 12.85 2.27
C GLU A 208 -5.75 11.43 1.72
N LEU A 209 -5.89 11.32 0.40
CA LEU A 209 -5.72 10.09 -0.35
C LEU A 209 -4.37 10.16 -1.08
N TRP A 210 -3.48 9.21 -0.82
CA TRP A 210 -2.19 9.08 -1.49
C TRP A 210 -2.22 7.90 -2.46
N ILE A 211 -1.79 8.14 -3.69
CA ILE A 211 -1.84 7.14 -4.76
C ILE A 211 -0.46 7.04 -5.39
N ALA A 212 0.06 5.82 -5.52
CA ALA A 212 1.26 5.53 -6.30
C ALA A 212 0.89 4.67 -7.51
N ASN A 213 1.39 5.02 -8.70
CA ASN A 213 1.14 4.34 -9.97
C ASN A 213 2.44 3.87 -10.60
N GLN A 214 2.41 2.74 -11.29
CA GLN A 214 3.53 2.18 -12.01
C GLN A 214 3.56 2.68 -13.46
N GLY A 215 4.49 3.58 -13.76
CA GLY A 215 4.64 4.17 -15.09
C GLY A 215 3.64 5.30 -15.40
N GLU A 216 4.01 6.09 -16.39
CA GLU A 216 3.27 7.28 -16.81
C GLU A 216 1.84 6.97 -17.27
N ARG A 217 1.67 5.88 -18.02
CA ARG A 217 0.35 5.45 -18.53
C ARG A 217 -0.65 5.15 -17.42
N GLU A 218 -0.22 4.50 -16.32
CA GLU A 218 -1.10 4.25 -15.17
C GLU A 218 -1.39 5.56 -14.43
N ALA A 219 -0.40 6.44 -14.32
CA ALA A 219 -0.56 7.75 -13.71
C ALA A 219 -1.56 8.62 -14.46
N GLU A 220 -1.50 8.66 -15.79
CA GLU A 220 -2.48 9.38 -16.61
C GLU A 220 -3.90 8.84 -16.42
N ALA A 221 -4.07 7.51 -16.47
CA ALA A 221 -5.39 6.89 -16.23
C ALA A 221 -5.92 7.18 -14.82
N SER A 222 -5.06 7.15 -13.79
CA SER A 222 -5.41 7.53 -12.42
C SER A 222 -5.83 8.99 -12.32
N TYR A 223 -5.11 9.88 -12.99
CA TYR A 223 -5.44 11.30 -13.00
C TYR A 223 -6.82 11.57 -13.62
N GLU A 224 -7.15 10.88 -14.72
CA GLU A 224 -8.48 10.98 -15.33
C GLU A 224 -9.60 10.49 -14.39
N LEU A 225 -9.36 9.39 -13.65
CA LEU A 225 -10.30 8.89 -12.65
C LEU A 225 -10.51 9.93 -11.54
N LEU A 226 -9.43 10.53 -11.02
CA LEU A 226 -9.48 11.58 -10.00
C LEU A 226 -10.20 12.82 -10.48
N GLN A 227 -9.96 13.28 -11.72
CA GLN A 227 -10.67 14.41 -12.28
C GLN A 227 -12.18 14.18 -12.31
N ARG A 228 -12.64 12.97 -12.67
CA ARG A 228 -14.07 12.61 -12.62
C ARG A 228 -14.63 12.67 -11.19
N CYS A 229 -13.85 12.25 -10.18
CA CYS A 229 -14.25 12.39 -8.78
C CYS A 229 -14.38 13.86 -8.37
N CYS A 230 -13.40 14.71 -8.72
CA CYS A 230 -13.41 16.13 -8.39
C CYS A 230 -14.55 16.90 -9.08
N ASN A 231 -14.84 16.57 -10.34
CA ASN A 231 -15.95 17.20 -11.07
C ASN A 231 -17.32 16.89 -10.44
N ARG A 232 -17.44 15.76 -9.72
CA ARG A 232 -18.65 15.38 -8.98
C ARG A 232 -18.66 15.94 -7.55
N ASN A 233 -17.51 16.21 -6.98
CA ASN A 233 -17.35 16.71 -5.63
C ASN A 233 -16.34 17.86 -5.60
N GLY A 234 -16.83 19.09 -5.53
CA GLY A 234 -16.01 20.32 -5.54
C GLY A 234 -15.14 20.54 -4.30
N GLU A 235 -15.20 19.66 -3.30
CA GLU A 235 -14.40 19.75 -2.07
C GLU A 235 -13.03 19.06 -2.18
N LEU A 236 -12.68 18.50 -3.34
CA LEU A 236 -11.43 17.78 -3.57
C LEU A 236 -10.40 18.66 -4.26
N GLU A 237 -9.16 18.61 -3.77
CA GLU A 237 -8.00 19.26 -4.37
C GLU A 237 -6.95 18.22 -4.76
N ILE A 238 -6.64 18.13 -6.06
CA ILE A 238 -5.61 17.20 -6.57
C ILE A 238 -4.28 17.94 -6.63
N SER A 239 -3.27 17.41 -5.97
CA SER A 239 -1.87 17.81 -6.11
C SER A 239 -1.11 16.68 -6.83
N LYS A 240 -0.50 16.97 -7.97
CA LYS A 240 0.35 16.01 -8.67
C LYS A 240 1.70 15.96 -7.96
N ALA A 241 1.95 14.87 -7.25
CA ALA A 241 3.21 14.65 -6.56
C ALA A 241 4.39 14.42 -7.54
N GLY A 242 4.10 14.10 -8.81
CA GLY A 242 5.11 13.84 -9.84
C GLY A 242 5.75 12.45 -9.71
N ARG A 243 6.95 12.33 -10.25
CA ARG A 243 7.73 11.10 -10.17
C ARG A 243 8.31 10.95 -8.77
N LEU A 244 8.06 9.79 -8.15
CA LEU A 244 8.69 9.40 -6.90
C LEU A 244 10.08 8.82 -7.22
N THR A 245 11.09 9.26 -6.51
CA THR A 245 12.45 8.74 -6.70
C THR A 245 12.63 7.39 -6.01
N CYS A 246 13.58 6.60 -6.51
CA CYS A 246 13.98 5.31 -5.94
C CYS A 246 15.49 5.35 -5.74
N GLU A 247 15.97 6.26 -4.88
CA GLU A 247 17.41 6.52 -4.70
C GLU A 247 18.11 5.44 -3.88
N ILE A 248 17.38 4.74 -3.02
CA ILE A 248 17.93 3.73 -2.10
C ILE A 248 17.86 2.34 -2.70
N GLU A 249 16.70 1.98 -3.25
CA GLU A 249 16.41 0.65 -3.79
C GLU A 249 15.94 0.78 -5.24
N GLU A 250 16.44 -0.08 -6.11
CA GLU A 250 15.99 -0.12 -7.50
C GLU A 250 14.54 -0.65 -7.57
N TYR A 251 13.72 0.05 -8.35
CA TYR A 251 12.39 -0.40 -8.72
C TYR A 251 12.29 -0.53 -10.24
N PRO A 252 11.68 -1.60 -10.78
CA PRO A 252 11.76 -1.91 -12.21
C PRO A 252 11.00 -0.96 -13.13
N ALA A 253 10.30 0.02 -12.58
CA ALA A 253 9.55 1.02 -13.33
C ALA A 253 9.56 2.38 -12.63
N ASP A 254 9.28 3.43 -13.38
CA ASP A 254 9.02 4.75 -12.80
C ASP A 254 7.75 4.71 -11.95
N VAL A 255 7.78 5.37 -10.82
CA VAL A 255 6.62 5.49 -9.92
C VAL A 255 6.15 6.94 -9.92
N TYR A 256 4.85 7.14 -10.06
CA TYR A 256 4.21 8.45 -10.05
C TYR A 256 3.20 8.53 -8.93
N GLY A 257 3.25 9.62 -8.17
CA GLY A 257 2.38 9.85 -7.03
C GLY A 257 1.34 10.94 -7.25
N PHE A 258 0.20 10.81 -6.58
CA PHE A 258 -0.81 11.86 -6.42
C PHE A 258 -1.22 11.97 -4.97
N ILE A 259 -1.50 13.20 -4.56
CA ILE A 259 -2.13 13.50 -3.28
C ILE A 259 -3.46 14.17 -3.58
N VAL A 260 -4.53 13.68 -3.00
CA VAL A 260 -5.85 14.32 -3.07
C VAL A 260 -6.25 14.72 -1.65
N ARG A 261 -6.48 16.00 -1.43
CA ARG A 261 -6.97 16.55 -0.17
C ARG A 261 -8.50 16.71 -0.22
N LYS A 262 -9.14 16.28 0.85
CA LYS A 262 -10.57 16.49 1.06
C LYS A 262 -10.75 17.65 2.03
N LYS A 263 -11.42 18.70 1.57
CA LYS A 263 -11.74 19.90 2.38
C LYS A 263 -12.73 19.60 3.47
#